data_724a80e175371140962ca41e20661beb
#
_entry.id   724a80e175371140962ca41e20661beb
#
_cell.length_a   1.000
_cell.length_b   1.000
_cell.length_c   1.000
_cell.angle_alpha   90.00
_cell.angle_beta   90.00
_cell.angle_gamma   90.00
#
_symmetry.space_group_name_H-M   'P 1'
#
loop_
_entity.id
_entity.type
_entity.pdbx_description
1 polymer ?
#
loop_
_entity_poly.entity_id
_entity_poly.type
_entity_poly.pdbx_seq_one_letter_code
_entity_poly.pdbx_strand_id
1 'polypeptide(L)'
;MSNENGNGNGNGNGKNILPLVEKQIRKFLFVSWESLSGDLAWQVKKEGHEVKIYVKSEKDKDVYDGFLEKVDDWKKHIDWADVIVLDDVGFGQTADELRKAGKFVVGGSSYTDKLEEDREFGQAEMKRVGMLTLPHWDFTDYDLALKFIEENPGRYAFKPSGFTPSNSKGLLFLGKDEDGKDIHEILRSNRNILEKKVKQFQIQKFAQGVEIAVGAFFNGNDFIYPININFEHKKLFPGDIGPFTGEMGTLMYWSGPNTIFRTTLEKMKEDIKKSGYVGYIDINCIANGRGIYPLEFTTRFGYPTISIQMEGVISEWGDFYIKLPKEKTMI
;
A
#
# COMPACT_ATOMS: atom_id res chain seq x y z
N MET A 1 -11.28 55.91 66.96
CA MET A 1 -11.53 56.50 65.61
C MET A 1 -10.81 55.65 64.60
N SER A 2 -11.51 55.42 63.55
CA SER A 2 -11.12 54.82 62.24
C SER A 2 -11.09 53.30 62.13
N ASN A 3 -11.96 52.91 61.28
CA ASN A 3 -12.32 51.62 60.67
C ASN A 3 -11.16 50.97 59.88
N GLU A 4 -11.12 49.65 59.90
CA GLU A 4 -10.49 48.88 58.84
C GLU A 4 -11.42 47.81 58.34
N ASN A 5 -11.80 47.92 57.07
CA ASN A 5 -12.48 46.93 56.31
C ASN A 5 -11.50 45.97 55.70
N GLY A 6 -11.53 44.69 56.04
CA GLY A 6 -10.80 43.60 55.38
C GLY A 6 -11.65 42.97 54.28
N ASN A 7 -11.26 43.15 53.04
CA ASN A 7 -11.89 42.53 51.88
C ASN A 7 -11.15 41.24 51.56
N GLY A 8 -11.77 40.09 51.86
CA GLY A 8 -11.25 38.77 51.49
C GLY A 8 -11.65 38.40 50.09
N ASN A 9 -10.71 38.45 49.14
CA ASN A 9 -10.88 37.99 47.77
C ASN A 9 -10.66 36.47 47.76
N GLY A 10 -11.71 35.71 47.73
CA GLY A 10 -11.70 34.26 47.44
C GLY A 10 -11.44 34.00 45.95
N ASN A 11 -10.21 33.64 45.63
CA ASN A 11 -9.86 33.15 44.30
C ASN A 11 -10.39 31.70 44.13
N GLY A 12 -11.58 31.57 43.58
CA GLY A 12 -12.14 30.31 43.11
C GLY A 12 -11.46 29.89 41.83
N ASN A 13 -10.41 29.04 41.94
CA ASN A 13 -9.87 28.30 40.78
C ASN A 13 -10.93 27.30 40.31
N GLY A 14 -11.86 27.75 39.52
CA GLY A 14 -12.73 26.89 38.72
C GLY A 14 -11.87 26.15 37.71
N LYS A 15 -11.45 24.93 38.00
CA LYS A 15 -10.94 24.00 36.98
C LYS A 15 -12.05 23.85 35.94
N ASN A 16 -11.88 24.47 34.78
CA ASN A 16 -12.64 24.14 33.58
C ASN A 16 -12.36 22.69 33.25
N ILE A 17 -13.10 21.77 33.82
CA ILE A 17 -13.14 20.37 33.36
C ILE A 17 -13.90 20.44 32.06
N LEU A 18 -13.19 20.40 30.95
CA LEU A 18 -13.79 20.16 29.64
C LEU A 18 -14.65 18.91 29.76
N PRO A 19 -15.92 18.95 29.27
CA PRO A 19 -16.76 17.75 29.32
C PRO A 19 -16.02 16.63 28.59
N LEU A 20 -15.89 15.48 29.25
CA LEU A 20 -15.43 14.25 28.62
C LEU A 20 -16.36 13.99 27.42
N VAL A 21 -15.88 14.20 26.22
CA VAL A 21 -16.60 13.79 25.01
C VAL A 21 -16.66 12.27 25.08
N GLU A 22 -17.87 11.74 25.29
CA GLU A 22 -18.06 10.28 25.28
C GLU A 22 -17.56 9.74 23.96
N LYS A 23 -16.59 8.82 24.02
CA LYS A 23 -16.04 8.17 22.84
C LYS A 23 -17.14 7.34 22.17
N GLN A 24 -17.44 7.65 20.92
CA GLN A 24 -18.44 6.92 20.16
C GLN A 24 -17.86 5.57 19.72
N ILE A 25 -18.35 4.47 20.31
CA ILE A 25 -17.99 3.11 19.87
C ILE A 25 -18.51 2.90 18.45
N ARG A 26 -17.67 2.37 17.59
CA ARG A 26 -17.96 2.03 16.19
C ARG A 26 -17.68 0.56 15.92
N LYS A 27 -18.29 0.06 14.86
CA LYS A 27 -18.22 -1.33 14.41
C LYS A 27 -17.36 -1.45 13.17
N PHE A 28 -16.26 -2.15 13.29
CA PHE A 28 -15.28 -2.37 12.22
C PHE A 28 -15.32 -3.81 11.74
N LEU A 29 -15.47 -3.99 10.44
CA LEU A 29 -15.36 -5.28 9.78
C LEU A 29 -14.10 -5.30 8.90
N PHE A 30 -13.09 -6.07 9.31
CA PHE A 30 -11.89 -6.31 8.53
C PHE A 30 -12.07 -7.54 7.66
N VAL A 31 -11.75 -7.42 6.38
CA VAL A 31 -11.83 -8.52 5.40
C VAL A 31 -10.48 -8.66 4.74
N SER A 32 -9.84 -9.80 4.95
CA SER A 32 -8.46 -10.06 4.60
C SER A 32 -8.30 -11.36 3.82
N TRP A 33 -7.30 -11.40 2.94
CA TRP A 33 -6.82 -12.65 2.36
C TRP A 33 -5.96 -13.44 3.35
N GLU A 34 -4.89 -12.82 3.89
CA GLU A 34 -3.83 -13.46 4.68
C GLU A 34 -3.59 -12.75 6.03
N SER A 35 -4.60 -12.00 6.52
CA SER A 35 -4.53 -11.24 7.78
C SER A 35 -3.51 -10.09 7.80
N LEU A 36 -3.32 -9.42 6.65
CA LEU A 36 -2.37 -8.33 6.48
C LEU A 36 -2.59 -7.18 7.47
N SER A 37 -3.84 -6.82 7.76
CA SER A 37 -4.22 -5.75 8.69
C SER A 37 -4.67 -6.23 10.07
N GLY A 38 -4.31 -7.46 10.46
CA GLY A 38 -4.75 -8.02 11.73
C GLY A 38 -4.23 -7.25 12.95
N ASP A 39 -2.99 -6.76 12.92
CA ASP A 39 -2.43 -5.90 13.97
C ASP A 39 -3.23 -4.61 14.12
N LEU A 40 -3.60 -4.00 12.99
CA LEU A 40 -4.44 -2.81 12.96
C LEU A 40 -5.84 -3.10 13.52
N ALA A 41 -6.45 -4.22 13.15
CA ALA A 41 -7.74 -4.65 13.70
C ALA A 41 -7.67 -4.84 15.23
N TRP A 42 -6.59 -5.44 15.72
CA TRP A 42 -6.33 -5.56 17.15
C TRP A 42 -6.14 -4.21 17.84
N GLN A 43 -5.41 -3.28 17.21
CA GLN A 43 -5.24 -1.92 17.73
C GLN A 43 -6.59 -1.19 17.85
N VAL A 44 -7.43 -1.22 16.82
CA VAL A 44 -8.77 -0.63 16.82
C VAL A 44 -9.65 -1.23 17.94
N LYS A 45 -9.52 -2.55 18.17
CA LYS A 45 -10.22 -3.19 19.31
C LYS A 45 -9.70 -2.72 20.67
N LYS A 46 -8.38 -2.58 20.84
CA LYS A 46 -7.78 -2.03 22.08
C LYS A 46 -8.25 -0.59 22.37
N GLU A 47 -8.55 0.15 21.33
CA GLU A 47 -9.13 1.50 21.43
C GLU A 47 -10.60 1.51 21.87
N GLY A 48 -11.21 0.34 22.06
CA GLY A 48 -12.58 0.18 22.60
C GLY A 48 -13.68 0.09 21.55
N HIS A 49 -13.33 -0.08 20.26
CA HIS A 49 -14.30 -0.33 19.21
C HIS A 49 -14.71 -1.81 19.13
N GLU A 50 -15.86 -2.10 18.53
CA GLU A 50 -16.26 -3.46 18.19
C GLU A 50 -15.59 -3.88 16.88
N VAL A 51 -14.89 -5.01 16.87
CA VAL A 51 -14.11 -5.45 15.70
C VAL A 51 -14.41 -6.91 15.36
N LYS A 52 -14.71 -7.15 14.10
CA LYS A 52 -14.79 -8.49 13.51
C LYS A 52 -13.79 -8.59 12.38
N ILE A 53 -13.18 -9.79 12.22
CA ILE A 53 -12.24 -10.07 11.12
C ILE A 53 -12.62 -11.34 10.39
N TYR A 54 -12.53 -11.30 9.08
CA TYR A 54 -12.58 -12.46 8.19
C TYR A 54 -11.20 -12.67 7.56
N VAL A 55 -10.67 -13.90 7.65
CA VAL A 55 -9.42 -14.30 6.99
C VAL A 55 -9.76 -15.42 6.02
N LYS A 56 -9.44 -15.22 4.72
CA LYS A 56 -9.76 -16.18 3.67
C LYS A 56 -8.78 -17.35 3.61
N SER A 57 -7.49 -17.10 3.84
CA SER A 57 -6.44 -18.10 3.73
C SER A 57 -6.60 -19.17 4.81
N GLU A 58 -6.70 -20.43 4.39
CA GLU A 58 -6.76 -21.56 5.33
C GLU A 58 -5.47 -21.74 6.14
N LYS A 59 -4.34 -21.24 5.61
CA LYS A 59 -3.04 -21.33 6.29
C LYS A 59 -2.93 -20.32 7.44
N ASP A 60 -3.67 -19.23 7.35
CA ASP A 60 -3.58 -18.10 8.27
C ASP A 60 -4.85 -17.99 9.14
N LYS A 61 -5.73 -19.00 9.09
CA LYS A 61 -7.00 -18.97 9.81
C LYS A 61 -6.87 -18.96 11.32
N ASP A 62 -5.79 -19.43 11.86
CA ASP A 62 -5.48 -19.43 13.30
C ASP A 62 -4.82 -18.13 13.77
N VAL A 63 -4.35 -17.30 12.82
CA VAL A 63 -3.78 -15.99 13.15
C VAL A 63 -4.83 -15.12 13.86
N TYR A 64 -4.42 -14.48 14.98
CA TYR A 64 -5.28 -13.69 15.90
C TYR A 64 -6.36 -14.46 16.65
N ASP A 65 -6.28 -15.79 16.76
CA ASP A 65 -7.13 -16.58 17.66
C ASP A 65 -6.94 -16.09 19.11
N GLY A 66 -8.05 -15.90 19.81
CA GLY A 66 -8.04 -15.37 21.18
C GLY A 66 -7.90 -13.84 21.29
N PHE A 67 -7.53 -13.13 20.21
CA PHE A 67 -7.41 -11.68 20.18
C PHE A 67 -8.61 -11.01 19.52
N LEU A 68 -9.03 -11.49 18.34
CA LEU A 68 -10.10 -10.92 17.54
C LEU A 68 -11.29 -11.86 17.42
N GLU A 69 -12.50 -11.30 17.28
CA GLU A 69 -13.69 -12.05 16.89
C GLU A 69 -13.61 -12.35 15.39
N LYS A 70 -13.40 -13.64 15.06
CA LYS A 70 -13.36 -14.10 13.68
C LYS A 70 -14.75 -14.49 13.20
N VAL A 71 -15.03 -14.23 11.93
CA VAL A 71 -16.26 -14.60 11.26
C VAL A 71 -15.99 -15.48 10.04
N ASP A 72 -16.85 -16.47 9.81
CA ASP A 72 -16.72 -17.40 8.68
C ASP A 72 -17.29 -16.82 7.37
N ASP A 73 -18.21 -15.88 7.48
CA ASP A 73 -18.86 -15.23 6.34
C ASP A 73 -19.05 -13.74 6.64
N TRP A 74 -18.09 -12.96 6.18
CA TRP A 74 -18.09 -11.51 6.38
C TRP A 74 -19.29 -10.80 5.74
N LYS A 75 -19.88 -11.38 4.69
CA LYS A 75 -21.02 -10.76 3.99
C LYS A 75 -22.24 -10.62 4.88
N LYS A 76 -22.42 -11.52 5.86
CA LYS A 76 -23.50 -11.45 6.86
C LYS A 76 -23.33 -10.31 7.87
N HIS A 77 -22.15 -9.69 7.89
CA HIS A 77 -21.81 -8.61 8.84
C HIS A 77 -21.70 -7.24 8.18
N ILE A 78 -21.99 -7.13 6.86
CA ILE A 78 -21.95 -5.85 6.13
C ILE A 78 -22.88 -4.81 6.78
N ASP A 79 -24.10 -5.20 7.15
CA ASP A 79 -25.07 -4.27 7.75
C ASP A 79 -24.79 -3.97 9.23
N TRP A 80 -24.06 -4.83 9.89
CA TRP A 80 -23.57 -4.59 11.25
C TRP A 80 -22.47 -3.53 11.29
N ALA A 81 -21.62 -3.46 10.25
CA ALA A 81 -20.44 -2.61 10.25
C ALA A 81 -20.74 -1.15 9.95
N ASP A 82 -20.12 -0.24 10.71
CA ASP A 82 -20.00 1.19 10.39
C ASP A 82 -18.87 1.46 9.40
N VAL A 83 -17.77 0.69 9.52
CA VAL A 83 -16.57 0.79 8.67
C VAL A 83 -16.19 -0.60 8.21
N ILE A 84 -16.00 -0.77 6.90
CA ILE A 84 -15.51 -2.01 6.30
C ILE A 84 -14.09 -1.74 5.79
N VAL A 85 -13.12 -2.54 6.24
CA VAL A 85 -11.71 -2.45 5.83
C VAL A 85 -11.39 -3.65 4.95
N LEU A 86 -11.05 -3.39 3.69
CA LEU A 86 -10.59 -4.40 2.73
C LEU A 86 -9.08 -4.19 2.55
N ASP A 87 -8.28 -5.10 3.06
CA ASP A 87 -6.87 -4.84 3.35
C ASP A 87 -5.90 -5.22 2.23
N ASP A 88 -6.39 -5.81 1.15
CA ASP A 88 -5.55 -6.27 0.06
C ASP A 88 -6.19 -5.97 -1.32
N VAL A 89 -5.45 -6.23 -2.39
CA VAL A 89 -5.95 -6.19 -3.78
C VAL A 89 -6.93 -7.34 -4.06
N GLY A 90 -7.68 -7.22 -5.16
CA GLY A 90 -8.68 -8.20 -5.56
C GLY A 90 -10.04 -8.01 -4.88
N PHE A 91 -10.20 -6.99 -4.05
CA PHE A 91 -11.47 -6.57 -3.49
C PHE A 91 -12.09 -5.35 -4.16
N GLY A 92 -11.44 -4.77 -5.17
CA GLY A 92 -11.82 -3.48 -5.74
C GLY A 92 -13.24 -3.44 -6.28
N GLN A 93 -13.68 -4.47 -7.02
CA GLN A 93 -15.07 -4.54 -7.49
C GLN A 93 -16.05 -4.61 -6.31
N THR A 94 -15.75 -5.42 -5.30
CA THR A 94 -16.55 -5.53 -4.08
C THR A 94 -16.63 -4.20 -3.34
N ALA A 95 -15.49 -3.49 -3.23
CA ALA A 95 -15.43 -2.17 -2.62
C ALA A 95 -16.31 -1.16 -3.36
N ASP A 96 -16.28 -1.16 -4.69
CA ASP A 96 -17.10 -0.29 -5.52
C ASP A 96 -18.61 -0.57 -5.33
N GLU A 97 -18.99 -1.84 -5.26
CA GLU A 97 -20.38 -2.27 -5.01
C GLU A 97 -20.85 -1.83 -3.61
N LEU A 98 -20.03 -2.02 -2.58
CA LEU A 98 -20.34 -1.61 -1.21
C LEU A 98 -20.47 -0.09 -1.10
N ARG A 99 -19.57 0.69 -1.73
CA ARG A 99 -19.66 2.16 -1.76
C ARG A 99 -20.93 2.63 -2.46
N LYS A 100 -21.30 2.02 -3.59
CA LYS A 100 -22.58 2.29 -4.28
C LYS A 100 -23.79 1.98 -3.41
N ALA A 101 -23.71 0.98 -2.53
CA ALA A 101 -24.72 0.67 -1.54
C ALA A 101 -24.70 1.59 -0.30
N GLY A 102 -23.87 2.64 -0.29
CA GLY A 102 -23.77 3.62 0.77
C GLY A 102 -22.96 3.17 1.99
N LYS A 103 -22.16 2.09 1.88
CA LYS A 103 -21.26 1.64 2.95
C LYS A 103 -19.97 2.44 2.93
N PHE A 104 -19.45 2.72 4.14
CA PHE A 104 -18.13 3.32 4.25
C PHE A 104 -17.04 2.23 4.16
N VAL A 105 -16.21 2.31 3.12
CA VAL A 105 -15.19 1.30 2.81
C VAL A 105 -13.82 1.94 2.74
N VAL A 106 -12.90 1.43 3.55
CA VAL A 106 -11.45 1.66 3.44
C VAL A 106 -10.86 0.50 2.66
N GLY A 107 -10.18 0.78 1.55
CA GLY A 107 -9.60 -0.24 0.67
C GLY A 107 -9.66 0.16 -0.80
N GLY A 108 -9.31 -0.78 -1.68
CA GLY A 108 -9.18 -0.61 -3.11
C GLY A 108 -10.44 -0.15 -3.86
N SER A 109 -10.29 -0.03 -5.14
CA SER A 109 -11.35 0.11 -6.15
C SER A 109 -10.97 -0.75 -7.36
N SER A 110 -11.90 -1.03 -8.26
CA SER A 110 -11.57 -1.78 -9.49
C SER A 110 -10.43 -1.12 -10.29
N TYR A 111 -10.33 0.20 -10.25
CA TYR A 111 -9.26 0.94 -10.91
C TYR A 111 -7.91 0.74 -10.20
N THR A 112 -7.88 0.84 -8.88
CA THR A 112 -6.64 0.73 -8.12
C THR A 112 -6.12 -0.71 -8.05
N ASP A 113 -7.01 -1.71 -7.97
CA ASP A 113 -6.61 -3.11 -8.12
C ASP A 113 -5.89 -3.32 -9.46
N LYS A 114 -6.44 -2.77 -10.54
CA LYS A 114 -5.83 -2.87 -11.87
C LYS A 114 -4.49 -2.14 -11.96
N LEU A 115 -4.28 -1.02 -11.24
CA LEU A 115 -2.98 -0.35 -11.18
C LEU A 115 -1.87 -1.24 -10.60
N GLU A 116 -2.20 -2.08 -9.60
CA GLU A 116 -1.23 -2.96 -8.94
C GLU A 116 -1.08 -4.31 -9.65
N GLU A 117 -2.20 -4.94 -10.07
CA GLU A 117 -2.21 -6.30 -10.61
C GLU A 117 -1.86 -6.36 -12.10
N ASP A 118 -2.23 -5.33 -12.88
CA ASP A 118 -1.96 -5.25 -14.32
C ASP A 118 -0.79 -4.31 -14.59
N ARG A 119 0.40 -4.89 -14.72
CA ARG A 119 1.64 -4.14 -14.94
C ARG A 119 1.60 -3.25 -16.19
N GLU A 120 1.02 -3.72 -17.29
CA GLU A 120 0.88 -2.93 -18.52
C GLU A 120 -0.01 -1.73 -18.30
N PHE A 121 -1.15 -1.94 -17.65
CA PHE A 121 -2.06 -0.86 -17.30
C PHE A 121 -1.41 0.16 -16.35
N GLY A 122 -0.77 -0.32 -15.27
CA GLY A 122 -0.07 0.56 -14.32
C GLY A 122 0.99 1.42 -15.01
N GLN A 123 1.81 0.82 -15.88
CA GLN A 123 2.84 1.53 -16.65
C GLN A 123 2.24 2.53 -17.68
N ALA A 124 1.15 2.15 -18.34
CA ALA A 124 0.42 3.04 -19.26
C ALA A 124 -0.15 4.26 -18.52
N GLU A 125 -0.72 4.06 -17.34
CA GLU A 125 -1.24 5.14 -16.49
C GLU A 125 -0.13 6.06 -15.98
N MET A 126 1.01 5.52 -15.52
CA MET A 126 2.19 6.31 -15.15
C MET A 126 2.64 7.21 -16.32
N LYS A 127 2.73 6.64 -17.52
CA LYS A 127 3.11 7.38 -18.74
C LYS A 127 2.07 8.43 -19.11
N ARG A 128 0.78 8.08 -19.03
CA ARG A 128 -0.34 8.98 -19.35
C ARG A 128 -0.33 10.24 -18.50
N VAL A 129 -0.05 10.11 -17.20
CA VAL A 129 0.04 11.27 -16.29
C VAL A 129 1.41 11.94 -16.33
N GLY A 130 2.30 11.55 -17.24
CA GLY A 130 3.61 12.17 -17.46
C GLY A 130 4.65 11.87 -16.38
N MET A 131 4.63 10.68 -15.79
CA MET A 131 5.75 10.17 -14.99
C MET A 131 6.88 9.71 -15.90
N LEU A 132 8.11 9.73 -15.39
CA LEU A 132 9.29 9.27 -16.12
C LEU A 132 9.39 7.74 -16.04
N THR A 133 8.88 7.03 -17.05
CA THR A 133 8.90 5.57 -17.07
C THR A 133 10.18 5.04 -17.71
N LEU A 134 10.63 3.85 -17.27
CA LEU A 134 11.73 3.14 -17.92
C LEU A 134 11.26 2.51 -19.24
N PRO A 135 12.10 2.51 -20.27
CA PRO A 135 11.82 1.75 -21.48
C PRO A 135 11.60 0.27 -21.17
N HIS A 136 10.53 -0.29 -21.68
CA HIS A 136 10.20 -1.70 -21.55
C HIS A 136 9.55 -2.23 -22.82
N TRP A 137 9.60 -3.53 -22.99
CA TRP A 137 9.01 -4.26 -24.10
C TRP A 137 8.29 -5.49 -23.56
N ASP A 138 7.08 -5.69 -24.04
CA ASP A 138 6.21 -6.77 -23.59
C ASP A 138 6.31 -7.95 -24.53
N PHE A 139 6.39 -9.16 -23.98
CA PHE A 139 6.55 -10.40 -24.71
C PHE A 139 5.61 -11.47 -24.17
N THR A 140 5.13 -12.29 -25.10
CA THR A 140 4.48 -13.58 -24.85
C THR A 140 5.26 -14.74 -25.48
N ASP A 141 6.27 -14.41 -26.28
CA ASP A 141 7.14 -15.34 -26.99
C ASP A 141 8.59 -15.15 -26.52
N TYR A 142 9.18 -16.23 -26.02
CA TYR A 142 10.55 -16.24 -25.49
C TYR A 142 11.62 -16.12 -26.58
N ASP A 143 11.38 -16.67 -27.79
CA ASP A 143 12.33 -16.56 -28.88
C ASP A 143 12.44 -15.13 -29.40
N LEU A 144 11.30 -14.42 -29.47
CA LEU A 144 11.28 -13.00 -29.81
C LEU A 144 12.01 -12.16 -28.74
N ALA A 145 11.85 -12.50 -27.46
CA ALA A 145 12.55 -11.80 -26.37
C ALA A 145 14.07 -12.06 -26.42
N LEU A 146 14.50 -13.29 -26.67
CA LEU A 146 15.92 -13.63 -26.81
C LEU A 146 16.54 -12.87 -27.99
N LYS A 147 15.87 -12.90 -29.15
CA LYS A 147 16.32 -12.14 -30.34
C LYS A 147 16.39 -10.63 -30.06
N PHE A 148 15.39 -10.09 -29.35
CA PHE A 148 15.40 -8.67 -28.99
C PHE A 148 16.63 -8.31 -28.15
N ILE A 149 16.99 -9.12 -27.13
CA ILE A 149 18.15 -8.85 -26.28
C ILE A 149 19.45 -8.92 -27.10
N GLU A 150 19.57 -9.88 -28.02
CA GLU A 150 20.73 -10.01 -28.93
C GLU A 150 20.89 -8.78 -29.85
N GLU A 151 19.78 -8.30 -30.42
CA GLU A 151 19.78 -7.15 -31.35
C GLU A 151 19.91 -5.79 -30.62
N ASN A 152 19.58 -5.74 -29.34
CA ASN A 152 19.57 -4.53 -28.53
C ASN A 152 20.36 -4.70 -27.21
N PRO A 153 21.72 -4.82 -27.30
CA PRO A 153 22.53 -5.01 -26.12
C PRO A 153 22.26 -3.95 -25.03
N GLY A 154 22.18 -4.39 -23.78
CA GLY A 154 21.92 -3.50 -22.67
C GLY A 154 21.58 -4.25 -21.38
N ARG A 155 21.72 -3.62 -20.26
CA ARG A 155 21.34 -4.20 -18.98
C ARG A 155 19.81 -4.17 -18.81
N TYR A 156 19.25 -5.31 -18.47
CA TYR A 156 17.79 -5.51 -18.39
C TYR A 156 17.34 -6.13 -17.09
N ALA A 157 16.03 -5.98 -16.81
CA ALA A 157 15.28 -6.76 -15.83
C ALA A 157 14.22 -7.58 -16.58
N PHE A 158 14.10 -8.86 -16.25
CA PHE A 158 12.97 -9.71 -16.66
C PHE A 158 11.89 -9.63 -15.57
N LYS A 159 10.69 -9.23 -15.95
CA LYS A 159 9.57 -9.05 -15.04
C LYS A 159 8.34 -9.83 -15.54
N PRO A 160 7.84 -10.84 -14.79
CA PRO A 160 6.54 -11.43 -15.08
C PRO A 160 5.46 -10.34 -15.15
N SER A 161 4.52 -10.49 -16.09
CA SER A 161 3.43 -9.57 -16.36
C SER A 161 2.11 -10.32 -16.50
N GLY A 162 0.99 -9.60 -16.57
CA GLY A 162 -0.34 -10.19 -16.63
C GLY A 162 -0.81 -10.74 -15.26
N PHE A 163 -1.99 -11.37 -15.27
CA PHE A 163 -2.56 -11.99 -14.07
C PHE A 163 -1.75 -13.22 -13.67
N THR A 164 -0.73 -13.02 -12.87
CA THR A 164 0.15 -14.07 -12.36
C THR A 164 -0.11 -14.29 -10.88
N PRO A 165 -0.25 -15.54 -10.43
CA PRO A 165 -0.34 -15.84 -8.99
C PRO A 165 0.82 -15.21 -8.22
N SER A 166 0.60 -14.79 -6.97
CA SER A 166 1.58 -14.14 -6.08
C SER A 166 2.95 -14.86 -6.00
N ASN A 167 2.98 -16.16 -6.32
CA ASN A 167 4.20 -16.96 -6.40
C ASN A 167 5.15 -16.61 -7.56
N SER A 168 4.76 -15.74 -8.49
CA SER A 168 5.63 -15.35 -9.62
C SER A 168 6.64 -14.24 -9.27
N LYS A 169 6.52 -13.56 -8.12
CA LYS A 169 7.51 -12.56 -7.66
C LYS A 169 8.92 -13.17 -7.52
N GLY A 170 9.04 -14.44 -7.16
CA GLY A 170 10.31 -15.17 -7.15
C GLY A 170 10.93 -15.42 -8.53
N LEU A 171 10.23 -15.12 -9.62
CA LEU A 171 10.70 -15.24 -10.99
C LEU A 171 11.14 -13.90 -11.61
N LEU A 172 11.29 -12.86 -10.79
CA LEU A 172 11.92 -11.60 -11.17
C LEU A 172 13.43 -11.79 -11.28
N PHE A 173 14.04 -11.40 -12.41
CA PHE A 173 15.49 -11.43 -12.60
C PHE A 173 16.00 -10.03 -12.93
N LEU A 174 16.97 -9.56 -12.15
CA LEU A 174 17.68 -8.31 -12.40
C LEU A 174 19.04 -8.62 -13.01
N GLY A 175 19.23 -8.24 -14.26
CA GLY A 175 20.50 -8.44 -14.97
C GLY A 175 21.63 -7.64 -14.34
N LYS A 176 22.84 -8.20 -14.46
CA LYS A 176 24.10 -7.58 -14.01
C LYS A 176 24.97 -7.17 -15.18
N ASP A 177 24.87 -7.92 -16.29
CA ASP A 177 25.68 -7.71 -17.46
C ASP A 177 25.16 -6.53 -18.29
N GLU A 178 26.08 -5.64 -18.66
CA GLU A 178 25.74 -4.42 -19.40
C GLU A 178 25.29 -4.70 -20.85
N ASP A 179 25.52 -5.90 -21.36
CA ASP A 179 25.07 -6.35 -22.69
C ASP A 179 23.84 -7.27 -22.66
N GLY A 180 23.35 -7.63 -21.44
CA GLY A 180 22.15 -8.45 -21.25
C GLY A 180 22.33 -9.95 -21.41
N LYS A 181 23.58 -10.43 -21.53
CA LYS A 181 23.87 -11.86 -21.73
C LYS A 181 23.33 -12.71 -20.57
N ASP A 182 23.43 -12.25 -19.34
CA ASP A 182 22.92 -12.97 -18.16
C ASP A 182 21.40 -13.16 -18.20
N ILE A 183 20.63 -12.15 -18.62
CA ILE A 183 19.16 -12.30 -18.80
C ILE A 183 18.88 -13.25 -19.96
N HIS A 184 19.61 -13.14 -21.06
CA HIS A 184 19.48 -14.05 -22.20
C HIS A 184 19.71 -15.51 -21.77
N GLU A 185 20.79 -15.79 -21.05
CA GLU A 185 21.10 -17.13 -20.55
C GLU A 185 20.06 -17.64 -19.53
N ILE A 186 19.55 -16.79 -18.63
CA ILE A 186 18.49 -17.14 -17.68
C ILE A 186 17.24 -17.56 -18.44
N LEU A 187 16.81 -16.78 -19.44
CA LEU A 187 15.61 -17.09 -20.22
C LEU A 187 15.80 -18.40 -21.01
N ARG A 188 16.95 -18.60 -21.63
CA ARG A 188 17.27 -19.80 -22.41
C ARG A 188 17.32 -21.05 -21.52
N SER A 189 18.06 -20.99 -20.42
CA SER A 189 18.31 -22.14 -19.55
C SER A 189 17.08 -22.54 -18.73
N ASN A 190 16.21 -21.59 -18.38
CA ASN A 190 15.02 -21.86 -17.58
C ASN A 190 13.72 -21.88 -18.40
N ARG A 191 13.81 -21.89 -19.73
CA ARG A 191 12.69 -21.78 -20.65
C ARG A 191 11.54 -22.71 -20.29
N ASN A 192 11.82 -24.02 -20.10
CA ASN A 192 10.82 -25.04 -19.82
C ASN A 192 10.01 -24.78 -18.54
N ILE A 193 10.60 -24.10 -17.56
CA ILE A 193 9.95 -23.73 -16.30
C ILE A 193 9.19 -22.42 -16.48
N LEU A 194 9.83 -21.43 -17.10
CA LEU A 194 9.27 -20.10 -17.29
C LEU A 194 8.03 -20.12 -18.18
N GLU A 195 8.07 -20.79 -19.33
CA GLU A 195 6.90 -20.91 -20.24
C GLU A 195 5.66 -21.53 -19.59
N LYS A 196 5.86 -22.40 -18.59
CA LYS A 196 4.74 -22.99 -17.85
C LYS A 196 4.10 -22.01 -16.87
N LYS A 197 4.93 -21.15 -16.25
CA LYS A 197 4.53 -20.29 -15.13
C LYS A 197 4.24 -18.84 -15.56
N VAL A 198 4.94 -18.35 -16.57
CA VAL A 198 4.91 -16.94 -17.00
C VAL A 198 4.54 -16.90 -18.48
N LYS A 199 3.30 -16.52 -18.78
CA LYS A 199 2.77 -16.44 -20.15
C LYS A 199 3.03 -15.09 -20.80
N GLN A 200 3.18 -14.06 -19.98
CA GLN A 200 3.41 -12.69 -20.38
C GLN A 200 4.47 -12.07 -19.46
N PHE A 201 5.40 -11.34 -20.04
CA PHE A 201 6.51 -10.74 -19.30
C PHE A 201 7.04 -9.50 -20.00
N GLN A 202 7.77 -8.68 -19.24
CA GLN A 202 8.47 -7.50 -19.74
C GLN A 202 9.98 -7.70 -19.66
N ILE A 203 10.68 -7.24 -20.70
CA ILE A 203 12.10 -6.92 -20.68
C ILE A 203 12.18 -5.41 -20.48
N GLN A 204 12.65 -4.97 -19.33
CA GLN A 204 12.72 -3.55 -18.97
C GLN A 204 14.17 -3.11 -18.85
N LYS A 205 14.53 -1.92 -19.36
CA LYS A 205 15.85 -1.33 -19.13
C LYS A 205 16.12 -1.22 -17.64
N PHE A 206 17.29 -1.68 -17.22
CA PHE A 206 17.71 -1.55 -15.82
C PHE A 206 18.04 -0.09 -15.50
N ALA A 207 17.55 0.41 -14.39
CA ALA A 207 17.95 1.69 -13.83
C ALA A 207 18.73 1.45 -12.55
N GLN A 208 19.97 1.92 -12.51
CA GLN A 208 20.74 1.96 -11.29
C GLN A 208 20.31 3.17 -10.44
N GLY A 209 20.10 2.98 -9.16
CA GLY A 209 19.68 4.02 -8.25
C GLY A 209 19.31 3.48 -6.89
N VAL A 210 18.72 4.33 -6.07
CA VAL A 210 18.16 3.97 -4.77
C VAL A 210 16.71 3.58 -4.98
N GLU A 211 16.31 2.38 -4.53
CA GLU A 211 14.91 1.99 -4.46
C GLU A 211 14.25 2.71 -3.29
N ILE A 212 13.16 3.40 -3.57
CA ILE A 212 12.46 4.24 -2.62
C ILE A 212 10.96 4.24 -2.94
N ALA A 213 10.13 4.06 -1.94
CA ALA A 213 8.70 4.22 -2.09
C ALA A 213 8.21 5.53 -1.47
N VAL A 214 7.17 6.08 -2.05
CA VAL A 214 6.43 7.21 -1.48
C VAL A 214 4.97 6.82 -1.36
N GLY A 215 4.41 6.98 -0.17
CA GLY A 215 3.03 6.60 0.10
C GLY A 215 2.28 7.66 0.90
N ALA A 216 0.96 7.59 0.84
CA ALA A 216 0.06 8.43 1.61
C ALA A 216 -1.31 7.78 1.78
N PHE A 217 -2.03 8.18 2.81
CA PHE A 217 -3.46 7.91 2.88
C PHE A 217 -4.22 8.84 1.94
N PHE A 218 -5.28 8.32 1.34
CA PHE A 218 -6.20 9.05 0.48
C PHE A 218 -7.61 8.98 1.04
N ASN A 219 -8.28 10.12 1.15
CA ASN A 219 -9.57 10.24 1.85
C ASN A 219 -10.80 10.21 0.92
N GLY A 220 -10.62 9.78 -0.32
CA GLY A 220 -11.67 9.83 -1.36
C GLY A 220 -11.69 11.15 -2.16
N ASN A 221 -10.93 12.17 -1.72
CA ASN A 221 -10.87 13.46 -2.39
C ASN A 221 -9.44 13.99 -2.54
N ASP A 222 -8.60 13.78 -1.55
CA ASP A 222 -7.22 14.28 -1.51
C ASP A 222 -6.31 13.36 -0.70
N PHE A 223 -5.01 13.51 -0.89
CA PHE A 223 -4.02 12.89 -0.04
C PHE A 223 -3.99 13.52 1.34
N ILE A 224 -3.80 12.69 2.37
CA ILE A 224 -3.61 13.10 3.75
C ILE A 224 -2.13 13.31 4.02
N TYR A 225 -1.80 14.37 4.72
CA TYR A 225 -0.42 14.69 5.10
C TYR A 225 -0.18 14.46 6.60
N PRO A 226 1.05 14.11 7.02
CA PRO A 226 2.25 13.92 6.20
C PRO A 226 2.19 12.66 5.33
N ILE A 227 2.95 12.66 4.23
CA ILE A 227 3.23 11.46 3.43
C ILE A 227 4.34 10.64 4.08
N ASN A 228 4.49 9.38 3.71
CA ASN A 228 5.61 8.55 4.14
C ASN A 228 6.58 8.25 2.98
N ILE A 229 7.84 8.10 3.36
CA ILE A 229 8.92 7.65 2.49
C ILE A 229 9.46 6.35 3.06
N ASN A 230 9.58 5.33 2.21
CA ASN A 230 10.01 3.99 2.59
C ASN A 230 11.28 3.60 1.85
N PHE A 231 12.17 2.92 2.55
CA PHE A 231 13.29 2.18 1.99
C PHE A 231 13.12 0.72 2.37
N GLU A 232 12.86 -0.11 1.39
CA GLU A 232 12.51 -1.52 1.58
C GLU A 232 13.72 -2.41 1.37
N HIS A 233 13.91 -3.38 2.26
CA HIS A 233 14.86 -4.47 2.05
C HIS A 233 14.13 -5.72 1.58
N LYS A 234 14.31 -6.09 0.31
CA LYS A 234 13.58 -7.18 -0.34
C LYS A 234 14.33 -8.51 -0.39
N LYS A 235 15.65 -8.49 -0.25
CA LYS A 235 16.44 -9.73 -0.26
C LYS A 235 16.33 -10.49 1.05
N LEU A 236 16.32 -11.83 0.98
CA LEU A 236 16.14 -12.70 2.15
C LEU A 236 17.19 -12.49 3.23
N PHE A 237 18.43 -12.19 2.83
CA PHE A 237 19.55 -11.99 3.75
C PHE A 237 20.13 -10.57 3.66
N PRO A 238 20.78 -10.07 4.74
CA PRO A 238 21.52 -8.83 4.73
C PRO A 238 22.58 -8.78 3.62
N GLY A 239 22.91 -7.59 3.14
CA GLY A 239 23.91 -7.38 2.07
C GLY A 239 23.41 -7.74 0.70
N ASP A 240 22.12 -7.69 0.46
CA ASP A 240 21.45 -8.00 -0.82
C ASP A 240 21.69 -9.43 -1.31
N ILE A 241 21.77 -10.38 -0.38
CA ILE A 241 22.04 -11.80 -0.67
C ILE A 241 20.74 -12.61 -0.66
N GLY A 242 20.67 -13.65 -1.50
CA GLY A 242 19.55 -14.58 -1.59
C GLY A 242 18.46 -14.17 -2.56
N PRO A 243 17.32 -14.89 -2.55
CA PRO A 243 16.18 -14.60 -3.42
C PRO A 243 15.48 -13.29 -3.02
N PHE A 244 14.73 -12.73 -3.96
CA PHE A 244 13.76 -11.67 -3.64
C PHE A 244 12.60 -12.26 -2.85
N THR A 245 12.17 -11.51 -1.83
CA THR A 245 10.95 -11.76 -1.06
C THR A 245 9.93 -10.67 -1.37
N GLY A 246 8.77 -10.69 -0.73
CA GLY A 246 7.85 -9.55 -0.74
C GLY A 246 8.53 -8.34 -0.10
N GLU A 247 8.93 -8.50 1.18
CA GLU A 247 9.69 -7.50 1.93
C GLU A 247 10.22 -8.15 3.22
N MET A 248 11.45 -7.84 3.60
CA MET A 248 12.10 -8.35 4.81
C MET A 248 12.22 -7.29 5.91
N GLY A 249 12.10 -6.03 5.55
CA GLY A 249 12.15 -4.92 6.50
C GLY A 249 12.08 -3.58 5.80
N THR A 250 11.67 -2.55 6.54
CA THR A 250 11.47 -1.20 6.02
C THR A 250 11.98 -0.17 6.99
N LEU A 251 12.71 0.81 6.47
CA LEU A 251 12.93 2.09 7.11
C LEU A 251 11.90 3.09 6.57
N MET A 252 11.11 3.68 7.45
CA MET A 252 10.11 4.67 7.08
C MET A 252 10.30 5.98 7.85
N TYR A 253 9.99 7.09 7.21
CA TYR A 253 9.83 8.37 7.88
C TYR A 253 8.71 9.20 7.26
N TRP A 254 8.11 10.07 8.08
CA TRP A 254 7.08 11.00 7.64
C TRP A 254 7.70 12.25 7.04
N SER A 255 7.11 12.75 5.96
CA SER A 255 7.60 13.92 5.23
C SER A 255 6.43 14.79 4.76
N GLY A 256 6.68 16.08 4.62
CA GLY A 256 5.81 16.92 3.79
C GLY A 256 5.91 16.50 2.32
N PRO A 257 4.97 16.98 1.46
CA PRO A 257 5.02 16.74 0.02
C PRO A 257 6.37 17.13 -0.58
N ASN A 258 7.11 16.16 -1.08
CA ASN A 258 8.46 16.32 -1.62
C ASN A 258 8.48 16.09 -3.15
N THR A 259 9.65 16.17 -3.77
CA THR A 259 9.81 15.99 -5.22
C THR A 259 9.36 14.61 -5.69
N ILE A 260 9.63 13.53 -4.92
CA ILE A 260 9.23 12.18 -5.30
C ILE A 260 7.70 12.11 -5.37
N PHE A 261 7.02 12.57 -4.33
CA PHE A 261 5.56 12.60 -4.28
C PHE A 261 4.96 13.41 -5.44
N ARG A 262 5.45 14.64 -5.66
CA ARG A 262 4.90 15.54 -6.69
C ARG A 262 5.11 15.06 -8.11
N THR A 263 6.21 14.35 -8.37
CA THR A 263 6.51 13.85 -9.72
C THR A 263 5.92 12.47 -10.00
N THR A 264 5.37 11.81 -8.98
CA THR A 264 4.79 10.47 -9.08
C THR A 264 3.36 10.42 -8.54
N LEU A 265 3.15 10.05 -7.28
CA LEU A 265 1.86 9.71 -6.70
C LEU A 265 0.84 10.85 -6.78
N GLU A 266 1.25 12.10 -6.55
CA GLU A 266 0.36 13.27 -6.64
C GLU A 266 -0.28 13.41 -8.03
N LYS A 267 0.41 13.00 -9.10
CA LYS A 267 -0.14 13.04 -10.47
C LYS A 267 -1.33 12.12 -10.69
N MET A 268 -1.49 11.11 -9.84
CA MET A 268 -2.61 10.16 -9.89
C MET A 268 -3.85 10.65 -9.14
N LYS A 269 -3.78 11.78 -8.43
CA LYS A 269 -4.82 12.28 -7.53
C LYS A 269 -6.22 12.26 -8.13
N GLU A 270 -6.39 12.84 -9.32
CA GLU A 270 -7.70 12.97 -9.95
C GLU A 270 -8.29 11.61 -10.39
N ASP A 271 -7.45 10.68 -10.82
CA ASP A 271 -7.90 9.34 -11.23
C ASP A 271 -8.24 8.48 -10.02
N ILE A 272 -7.43 8.55 -8.95
CA ILE A 272 -7.71 7.90 -7.66
C ILE A 272 -9.02 8.44 -7.08
N LYS A 273 -9.23 9.76 -7.11
CA LYS A 273 -10.47 10.41 -6.67
C LYS A 273 -11.69 9.91 -7.46
N LYS A 274 -11.61 9.87 -8.78
CA LYS A 274 -12.69 9.37 -9.65
C LYS A 274 -13.04 7.91 -9.38
N SER A 275 -12.07 7.11 -8.95
CA SER A 275 -12.27 5.70 -8.62
C SER A 275 -13.01 5.48 -7.30
N GLY A 276 -13.18 6.53 -6.47
CA GLY A 276 -13.78 6.42 -5.14
C GLY A 276 -12.90 5.75 -4.10
N TYR A 277 -11.60 5.63 -4.38
CA TYR A 277 -10.62 5.03 -3.47
C TYR A 277 -10.54 5.77 -2.13
N VAL A 278 -10.50 5.01 -1.04
CA VAL A 278 -10.22 5.50 0.31
C VAL A 278 -9.28 4.51 0.98
N GLY A 279 -8.09 4.91 1.34
CA GLY A 279 -7.12 4.00 1.95
C GLY A 279 -5.68 4.46 1.79
N TYR A 280 -4.75 3.55 2.01
CA TYR A 280 -3.32 3.78 1.81
C TYR A 280 -2.88 3.36 0.41
N ILE A 281 -2.09 4.18 -0.24
CA ILE A 281 -1.49 3.90 -1.55
C ILE A 281 -0.05 4.37 -1.57
N ASP A 282 0.83 3.58 -2.15
CA ASP A 282 2.20 3.99 -2.44
C ASP A 282 2.63 3.63 -3.87
N ILE A 283 3.80 4.14 -4.24
CA ILE A 283 4.46 3.86 -5.50
C ILE A 283 5.96 3.66 -5.26
N ASN A 284 6.45 2.50 -5.66
CA ASN A 284 7.87 2.17 -5.64
C ASN A 284 8.60 2.78 -6.84
N CYS A 285 9.77 3.34 -6.60
CA CYS A 285 10.57 4.05 -7.58
C CYS A 285 12.06 3.70 -7.48
N ILE A 286 12.79 3.86 -8.59
CA ILE A 286 14.24 4.02 -8.56
C ILE A 286 14.55 5.51 -8.71
N ALA A 287 15.29 6.07 -7.75
CA ALA A 287 15.75 7.45 -7.78
C ALA A 287 17.27 7.52 -8.04
N ASN A 288 17.67 8.37 -8.98
CA ASN A 288 19.08 8.63 -9.29
C ASN A 288 19.29 10.07 -9.81
N GLY A 289 20.52 10.43 -10.18
CA GLY A 289 20.84 11.76 -10.68
C GLY A 289 20.17 12.16 -12.00
N ARG A 290 19.50 11.22 -12.71
CA ARG A 290 18.78 11.47 -13.95
C ARG A 290 17.29 11.63 -13.77
N GLY A 291 16.73 11.14 -12.65
CA GLY A 291 15.30 11.25 -12.36
C GLY A 291 14.77 10.22 -11.36
N ILE A 292 13.45 10.20 -11.27
CA ILE A 292 12.67 9.30 -10.45
C ILE A 292 11.82 8.45 -11.38
N TYR A 293 12.08 7.14 -11.36
CA TYR A 293 11.47 6.16 -12.25
C TYR A 293 10.53 5.26 -11.45
N PRO A 294 9.21 5.46 -11.53
CA PRO A 294 8.24 4.60 -10.88
C PRO A 294 8.28 3.19 -11.47
N LEU A 295 8.10 2.20 -10.62
CA LEU A 295 8.16 0.78 -10.97
C LEU A 295 6.80 0.10 -10.90
N GLU A 296 6.12 0.25 -9.75
CA GLU A 296 4.84 -0.39 -9.46
C GLU A 296 4.08 0.37 -8.38
N PHE A 297 2.75 0.24 -8.39
CA PHE A 297 1.87 0.73 -7.33
C PHE A 297 1.65 -0.35 -6.27
N THR A 298 1.43 0.08 -5.03
CA THR A 298 0.83 -0.70 -3.96
C THR A 298 -0.43 0.04 -3.52
N THR A 299 -1.60 -0.54 -3.75
CA THR A 299 -2.90 0.14 -3.57
C THR A 299 -3.70 -0.43 -2.40
N ARG A 300 -2.98 -0.86 -1.39
CA ARG A 300 -3.44 -1.51 -0.18
C ARG A 300 -2.44 -1.28 0.94
N PHE A 301 -2.69 -1.82 2.14
CA PHE A 301 -1.69 -1.77 3.21
C PHE A 301 -0.43 -2.54 2.81
N GLY A 302 0.73 -1.91 3.01
CA GLY A 302 2.02 -2.59 2.87
C GLY A 302 2.34 -3.43 4.11
N TYR A 303 3.06 -4.51 3.94
CA TYR A 303 3.67 -5.27 5.04
C TYR A 303 5.19 -5.19 4.92
N PRO A 304 5.92 -4.79 5.95
CA PRO A 304 5.50 -4.40 7.32
C PRO A 304 5.08 -2.92 7.46
N THR A 305 4.90 -2.19 6.37
CA THR A 305 4.65 -0.73 6.36
C THR A 305 3.51 -0.34 7.29
N ILE A 306 2.37 -1.07 7.28
CA ILE A 306 1.22 -0.73 8.15
C ILE A 306 1.59 -0.82 9.63
N SER A 307 2.34 -1.83 10.06
CA SER A 307 2.78 -1.99 11.45
C SER A 307 3.72 -0.84 11.87
N ILE A 308 4.59 -0.40 10.97
CA ILE A 308 5.47 0.76 11.22
C ILE A 308 4.65 2.05 11.30
N GLN A 309 3.67 2.23 10.42
CA GLN A 309 2.77 3.39 10.45
C GLN A 309 1.99 3.46 11.75
N MET A 310 1.56 2.32 12.29
CA MET A 310 0.85 2.25 13.57
C MET A 310 1.65 2.82 14.73
N GLU A 311 2.97 2.65 14.74
CA GLU A 311 3.85 3.22 15.76
C GLU A 311 4.10 4.73 15.58
N GLY A 312 3.91 5.26 14.37
CA GLY A 312 4.15 6.66 14.02
C GLY A 312 2.92 7.56 14.05
N VAL A 313 1.72 7.01 14.19
CA VAL A 313 0.46 7.77 14.22
C VAL A 313 0.01 7.95 15.66
N ILE A 314 -0.17 9.20 16.09
CA ILE A 314 -0.57 9.54 17.47
C ILE A 314 -2.07 9.39 17.68
N SER A 315 -2.88 9.67 16.65
CA SER A 315 -4.32 9.51 16.71
C SER A 315 -4.72 8.06 16.91
N GLU A 316 -5.83 7.82 17.61
CA GLU A 316 -6.45 6.50 17.64
C GLU A 316 -6.86 6.08 16.21
N TRP A 317 -6.52 4.88 15.81
CA TRP A 317 -6.74 4.39 14.44
C TRP A 317 -8.22 4.26 14.09
N GLY A 318 -9.05 3.85 15.04
CA GLY A 318 -10.50 3.83 14.85
C GLY A 318 -11.05 5.22 14.55
N ASP A 319 -10.65 6.22 15.31
CA ASP A 319 -11.01 7.61 15.10
C ASP A 319 -10.45 8.15 13.77
N PHE A 320 -9.20 7.81 13.43
CA PHE A 320 -8.60 8.20 12.17
C PHE A 320 -9.44 7.71 10.99
N TYR A 321 -9.82 6.43 10.94
CA TYR A 321 -10.64 5.92 9.83
C TYR A 321 -12.02 6.54 9.76
N ILE A 322 -12.69 6.77 10.91
CA ILE A 322 -13.99 7.40 10.93
C ILE A 322 -13.95 8.83 10.39
N LYS A 323 -12.86 9.54 10.66
CA LYS A 323 -12.64 10.92 10.23
C LYS A 323 -12.01 11.03 8.85
N LEU A 324 -11.36 9.97 8.35
CA LEU A 324 -10.60 9.95 7.10
C LEU A 324 -11.32 10.67 5.93
N PRO A 325 -12.63 10.49 5.68
CA PRO A 325 -13.30 11.21 4.60
C PRO A 325 -13.37 12.73 4.77
N LYS A 326 -13.09 13.26 5.95
CA LYS A 326 -13.21 14.69 6.31
C LYS A 326 -11.87 15.36 6.59
N GLU A 327 -10.84 14.59 6.83
CA GLU A 327 -9.53 15.08 7.27
C GLU A 327 -8.64 15.45 6.07
N LYS A 328 -7.78 16.44 6.31
CA LYS A 328 -6.69 16.84 5.39
C LYS A 328 -5.31 16.60 5.99
N THR A 329 -5.25 16.30 7.27
CA THR A 329 -3.98 16.19 8.02
C THR A 329 -4.10 15.11 9.09
N MET A 330 -3.07 14.29 9.25
CA MET A 330 -2.97 13.17 10.20
C MET A 330 -2.43 13.57 11.59
N ILE A 331 -2.58 14.81 12.00
CA ILE A 331 -1.97 15.28 13.27
C ILE A 331 -3.04 15.56 14.28
#